data_0fbcfd4b1411ade47e20a6e460670dbd
#
_entry.id   0fbcfd4b1411ade47e20a6e460670dbd
#
_cell.length_a   1.000
_cell.length_b   1.000
_cell.length_c   1.000
_cell.angle_alpha   90.00
_cell.angle_beta   90.00
_cell.angle_gamma   90.00
#
_symmetry.space_group_name_H-M   'P 1'
#
loop_
_entity.id
_entity.type
_entity.pdbx_description
1 polymer ?
#
loop_
_entity_poly.entity_id
_entity_poly.type
_entity_poly.pdbx_seq_one_letter_code
_entity_poly.pdbx_strand_id
1 'polypeptide(L)'
;MTATVSPRPDAADAAPGPGEVVSAQEQARRGGDPARWPEKLPVRDRLSVLFDSGTFVEDGLLATASDARLPADGVITGVGRVQGRPVAVIAHDFTVKAGSWGELTCEKQIRILERADRDLLPVVYLVDSAGGRLTDQMGFFPGRRGASAIFQLQVKLSGRVPQLCCLHGPSAAGGAYMPAFCDWVGMVAGQGSMYLASPRVAEKVTGERTTLEEMGGAMMHAAVSGCGDEVFDADWEAVAAARLLLSYLPDDFRGRPPRREPVEPVRADWDELVPADPNVSYDVREVVDRLVDAGTFFEIKARWAQEMVVGFARLDGGVVGIVANQPSVRSGAIFVDSADKAARFISLCDAFNIPLLFLQDVPGFMVGVEVERQGIIRHGAKMIAAMASAEVPKYTVVLRKAYAAGYYAMCAPGFEPRATLALPGATIGPMSAEASVNAVYANKIAAIQDDAERAEFVAARTVEQQADLNLLRMGSDLVVDAVVPPEALRAELAARMVDAEGWSRTPGRRHHLISPV
;
A
#
# COMPACT_ATOMS: atom_id res chain seq x y z
N MET A 1 -11.70 8.58 -54.24
CA MET A 1 -12.82 8.75 -53.34
C MET A 1 -12.42 9.84 -52.36
N THR A 2 -12.95 11.02 -52.57
CA THR A 2 -12.68 12.26 -51.83
C THR A 2 -13.36 12.18 -50.47
N ALA A 3 -12.56 12.27 -49.41
CA ALA A 3 -13.07 12.40 -48.05
C ALA A 3 -13.83 13.72 -47.92
N THR A 4 -15.13 13.64 -47.72
CA THR A 4 -15.96 14.77 -47.34
C THR A 4 -15.62 15.18 -45.91
N VAL A 5 -14.83 16.25 -45.79
CA VAL A 5 -14.69 16.99 -44.53
C VAL A 5 -16.06 17.57 -44.21
N SER A 6 -16.65 17.14 -43.08
CA SER A 6 -17.89 17.78 -42.57
C SER A 6 -17.63 19.27 -42.41
N PRO A 7 -18.55 20.15 -42.89
CA PRO A 7 -18.39 21.58 -42.73
C PRO A 7 -18.40 21.90 -41.21
N ARG A 8 -17.44 22.73 -40.79
CA ARG A 8 -17.54 23.42 -39.49
C ARG A 8 -18.86 24.23 -39.55
N PRO A 9 -19.61 24.23 -38.45
CA PRO A 9 -20.80 25.08 -38.43
C PRO A 9 -20.38 26.53 -38.67
N ASP A 10 -20.97 27.14 -39.65
CA ASP A 10 -20.96 28.60 -39.86
C ASP A 10 -21.53 29.23 -38.59
N ALA A 11 -20.74 29.94 -37.85
CA ALA A 11 -21.25 30.70 -36.73
C ALA A 11 -20.52 32.01 -36.59
N ALA A 12 -21.22 33.02 -36.90
CA ALA A 12 -21.21 34.23 -36.09
C ALA A 12 -22.01 33.96 -34.80
N ASP A 13 -21.61 33.04 -33.94
CA ASP A 13 -22.13 32.97 -32.58
C ASP A 13 -21.54 34.16 -31.81
N ALA A 14 -22.40 35.09 -31.42
CA ALA A 14 -22.02 36.19 -30.53
C ALA A 14 -21.32 35.60 -29.30
N ALA A 15 -20.26 36.23 -28.84
CA ALA A 15 -19.56 35.77 -27.64
C ALA A 15 -20.58 35.61 -26.50
N PRO A 16 -20.55 34.46 -25.75
CA PRO A 16 -21.58 34.21 -24.73
C PRO A 16 -21.54 35.32 -23.68
N GLY A 17 -22.71 35.80 -23.30
CA GLY A 17 -22.84 36.78 -22.22
C GLY A 17 -22.47 36.20 -20.86
N PRO A 18 -22.09 37.02 -19.87
CA PRO A 18 -21.74 36.55 -18.52
C PRO A 18 -22.80 35.62 -17.90
N GLY A 19 -24.08 35.87 -18.11
CA GLY A 19 -25.20 35.06 -17.60
C GLY A 19 -25.24 33.66 -18.24
N GLU A 20 -24.93 33.55 -19.52
CA GLU A 20 -24.88 32.26 -20.23
C GLU A 20 -23.70 31.41 -19.74
N VAL A 21 -22.55 32.03 -19.48
CA VAL A 21 -21.41 31.35 -18.91
C VAL A 21 -21.71 30.81 -17.51
N VAL A 22 -22.33 31.61 -16.64
CA VAL A 22 -22.74 31.21 -15.29
C VAL A 22 -23.75 30.06 -15.36
N SER A 23 -24.76 30.15 -16.23
CA SER A 23 -25.74 29.07 -16.40
C SER A 23 -25.13 27.77 -16.88
N ALA A 24 -24.18 27.82 -17.84
CA ALA A 24 -23.44 26.64 -18.31
C ALA A 24 -22.57 26.02 -17.20
N GLN A 25 -21.93 26.85 -16.40
CA GLN A 25 -21.15 26.38 -15.25
C GLN A 25 -22.03 25.72 -14.18
N GLU A 26 -23.17 26.29 -13.85
CA GLU A 26 -24.12 25.70 -12.91
C GLU A 26 -24.66 24.37 -13.41
N GLN A 27 -24.99 24.27 -14.68
CA GLN A 27 -25.42 23.02 -15.30
C GLN A 27 -24.32 21.95 -15.24
N ALA A 28 -23.08 22.31 -15.57
CA ALA A 28 -21.95 21.40 -15.48
C ALA A 28 -21.69 20.92 -14.04
N ARG A 29 -21.87 21.82 -13.05
CA ARG A 29 -21.72 21.45 -11.62
C ARG A 29 -22.81 20.54 -11.10
N ARG A 30 -24.02 20.57 -11.66
CA ARG A 30 -25.10 19.67 -11.25
C ARG A 30 -24.80 18.22 -11.54
N GLY A 31 -24.01 17.93 -12.57
CA GLY A 31 -23.76 16.55 -13.00
C GLY A 31 -25.01 15.91 -13.58
N GLY A 32 -25.18 14.61 -13.40
CA GLY A 32 -26.41 13.86 -13.67
C GLY A 32 -27.33 13.84 -12.44
N ASP A 33 -28.30 12.93 -12.44
CA ASP A 33 -29.29 12.78 -11.36
C ASP A 33 -28.78 11.78 -10.29
N PRO A 34 -28.38 12.23 -9.10
CA PRO A 34 -27.85 11.34 -8.05
C PRO A 34 -28.95 10.48 -7.41
N ALA A 35 -30.23 10.85 -7.51
CA ALA A 35 -31.34 10.07 -6.96
C ALA A 35 -31.50 8.68 -7.59
N ARG A 36 -30.83 8.43 -8.72
CA ARG A 36 -30.81 7.11 -9.38
C ARG A 36 -29.89 6.09 -8.65
N TRP A 37 -29.01 6.56 -7.78
CA TRP A 37 -28.06 5.74 -7.00
C TRP A 37 -27.99 6.26 -5.56
N PRO A 38 -29.06 6.08 -4.78
CA PRO A 38 -29.18 6.64 -3.43
C PRO A 38 -28.15 6.04 -2.43
N GLU A 39 -27.56 4.89 -2.78
CA GLU A 39 -26.50 4.25 -2.00
C GLU A 39 -25.12 4.90 -2.17
N LYS A 40 -24.94 5.75 -3.17
CA LYS A 40 -23.66 6.40 -3.48
C LYS A 40 -23.63 7.84 -2.97
N LEU A 41 -22.51 8.20 -2.36
CA LEU A 41 -22.23 9.61 -2.09
C LEU A 41 -21.94 10.35 -3.40
N PRO A 42 -22.63 11.48 -3.71
CA PRO A 42 -22.33 12.27 -4.90
C PRO A 42 -20.87 12.67 -4.99
N VAL A 43 -20.32 12.72 -6.20
CA VAL A 43 -18.87 12.98 -6.40
C VAL A 43 -18.41 14.30 -5.79
N ARG A 44 -19.24 15.35 -5.80
CA ARG A 44 -18.89 16.65 -5.21
C ARG A 44 -18.88 16.62 -3.69
N ASP A 45 -19.70 15.77 -3.08
CA ASP A 45 -19.68 15.53 -1.63
C ASP A 45 -18.43 14.76 -1.24
N ARG A 46 -17.99 13.77 -2.05
CA ARG A 46 -16.67 13.09 -1.88
C ARG A 46 -15.51 14.11 -1.92
N LEU A 47 -15.54 15.08 -2.85
CA LEU A 47 -14.55 16.16 -2.91
C LEU A 47 -14.60 17.07 -1.68
N SER A 48 -15.76 17.30 -1.10
CA SER A 48 -15.92 18.09 0.13
C SER A 48 -15.33 17.38 1.37
N VAL A 49 -15.32 16.04 1.38
CA VAL A 49 -14.62 15.25 2.42
C VAL A 49 -13.11 15.30 2.20
N LEU A 50 -12.65 15.25 0.95
CA LEU A 50 -11.22 15.22 0.62
C LEU A 50 -10.54 16.55 0.94
N PHE A 51 -11.10 17.66 0.46
CA PHE A 51 -10.43 18.95 0.46
C PHE A 51 -10.79 19.83 1.67
N ASP A 52 -9.87 20.67 2.04
CA ASP A 52 -10.12 21.76 2.99
C ASP A 52 -11.15 22.72 2.38
N SER A 53 -12.09 23.19 3.21
CA SER A 53 -13.23 23.98 2.76
C SER A 53 -12.81 25.19 1.89
N GLY A 54 -13.45 25.36 0.73
CA GLY A 54 -13.26 26.47 -0.18
C GLY A 54 -11.92 26.50 -0.93
N THR A 55 -11.10 25.43 -0.85
CA THR A 55 -9.78 25.42 -1.48
C THR A 55 -9.74 24.75 -2.85
N PHE A 56 -10.77 24.00 -3.22
CA PHE A 56 -10.81 23.27 -4.48
C PHE A 56 -11.06 24.18 -5.67
N VAL A 57 -10.20 24.10 -6.68
CA VAL A 57 -10.32 24.79 -7.97
C VAL A 57 -10.44 23.74 -9.07
N GLU A 58 -11.59 23.74 -9.74
CA GLU A 58 -11.91 22.80 -10.81
C GLU A 58 -11.37 23.27 -12.16
N ASP A 59 -10.64 22.38 -12.86
CA ASP A 59 -10.17 22.58 -14.22
C ASP A 59 -11.07 21.82 -15.23
N GLY A 60 -11.40 22.47 -16.36
CA GLY A 60 -12.16 21.84 -17.43
C GLY A 60 -13.66 21.62 -17.13
N LEU A 61 -14.27 22.42 -16.25
CA LEU A 61 -15.68 22.36 -15.89
C LEU A 61 -16.61 22.41 -17.11
N LEU A 62 -16.27 23.22 -18.12
CA LEU A 62 -17.08 23.39 -19.34
C LEU A 62 -16.75 22.39 -20.45
N ALA A 63 -15.98 21.33 -20.17
CA ALA A 63 -15.80 20.26 -21.15
C ALA A 63 -17.19 19.71 -21.56
N THR A 64 -17.41 19.53 -22.88
CA THR A 64 -18.69 19.12 -23.45
C THR A 64 -19.88 20.04 -23.13
N ALA A 65 -19.69 21.33 -22.82
CA ALA A 65 -20.75 22.27 -22.51
C ALA A 65 -21.85 22.37 -23.62
N SER A 66 -21.54 22.00 -24.84
CA SER A 66 -22.49 21.90 -25.97
C SER A 66 -23.43 20.69 -25.92
N ASP A 67 -23.13 19.67 -25.08
CA ASP A 67 -24.00 18.50 -24.87
C ASP A 67 -24.46 18.42 -23.41
N ALA A 68 -25.67 18.82 -23.14
CA ALA A 68 -26.27 18.80 -21.80
C ALA A 68 -26.36 17.40 -21.17
N ARG A 69 -26.11 16.31 -21.94
CA ARG A 69 -26.11 14.93 -21.44
C ARG A 69 -24.76 14.51 -20.90
N LEU A 70 -23.73 15.34 -21.10
CA LEU A 70 -22.32 15.06 -20.74
C LEU A 70 -21.73 16.21 -19.90
N PRO A 71 -22.35 16.63 -18.80
CA PRO A 71 -21.81 17.71 -17.98
C PRO A 71 -20.39 17.39 -17.51
N ALA A 72 -19.46 18.31 -17.76
CA ALA A 72 -18.02 18.16 -17.48
C ALA A 72 -17.37 16.87 -18.04
N ASP A 73 -18.01 16.23 -19.03
CA ASP A 73 -17.68 14.91 -19.61
C ASP A 73 -17.56 13.77 -18.59
N GLY A 74 -18.31 13.83 -17.48
CA GLY A 74 -18.38 12.77 -16.48
C GLY A 74 -17.12 12.60 -15.62
N VAL A 75 -16.19 13.57 -15.63
CA VAL A 75 -15.01 13.56 -14.76
C VAL A 75 -14.69 14.97 -14.24
N ILE A 76 -14.43 15.06 -12.96
CA ILE A 76 -13.99 16.30 -12.30
C ILE A 76 -12.48 16.21 -12.08
N THR A 77 -11.76 17.23 -12.51
CA THR A 77 -10.31 17.36 -12.31
C THR A 77 -9.98 18.74 -11.75
N GLY A 78 -8.96 18.84 -10.94
CA GLY A 78 -8.54 20.10 -10.36
C GLY A 78 -7.54 19.92 -9.23
N VAL A 79 -7.26 20.99 -8.52
CA VAL A 79 -6.35 21.02 -7.38
C VAL A 79 -7.04 21.69 -6.19
N GLY A 80 -6.90 21.10 -5.02
CA GLY A 80 -7.34 21.66 -3.75
C GLY A 80 -6.27 21.49 -2.67
N ARG A 81 -6.60 21.85 -1.44
CA ARG A 81 -5.70 21.62 -0.31
C ARG A 81 -6.23 20.50 0.57
N VAL A 82 -5.32 19.64 1.01
CA VAL A 82 -5.56 18.61 2.02
C VAL A 82 -4.60 18.91 3.19
N GLN A 83 -5.15 19.28 4.34
CA GLN A 83 -4.34 19.70 5.50
C GLN A 83 -3.34 20.82 5.11
N GLY A 84 -3.79 21.80 4.33
CA GLY A 84 -3.01 22.93 3.85
C GLY A 84 -2.11 22.65 2.63
N ARG A 85 -1.89 21.38 2.24
CA ARG A 85 -0.98 20.98 1.16
C ARG A 85 -1.73 20.80 -0.17
N PRO A 86 -1.17 21.21 -1.31
CA PRO A 86 -1.82 21.09 -2.61
C PRO A 86 -1.88 19.62 -3.05
N VAL A 87 -3.04 19.19 -3.54
CA VAL A 87 -3.29 17.83 -4.02
C VAL A 87 -4.12 17.90 -5.29
N ALA A 88 -3.73 17.18 -6.32
CA ALA A 88 -4.50 17.01 -7.55
C ALA A 88 -5.55 15.90 -7.38
N VAL A 89 -6.67 16.02 -8.09
CA VAL A 89 -7.73 15.02 -8.06
C VAL A 89 -8.23 14.67 -9.45
N ILE A 90 -8.57 13.38 -9.62
CA ILE A 90 -9.39 12.84 -10.71
C ILE A 90 -10.59 12.16 -10.06
N ALA A 91 -11.81 12.66 -10.29
CA ALA A 91 -13.01 12.14 -9.67
C ALA A 91 -14.08 11.86 -10.74
N HIS A 92 -14.46 10.59 -10.91
CA HIS A 92 -15.47 10.19 -11.87
C HIS A 92 -16.87 10.46 -11.32
N ASP A 93 -17.71 11.06 -12.15
CA ASP A 93 -19.13 11.26 -11.86
C ASP A 93 -19.95 10.13 -12.48
N PHE A 94 -20.29 9.13 -11.68
CA PHE A 94 -21.08 7.98 -12.13
C PHE A 94 -22.48 8.37 -12.64
N THR A 95 -23.01 9.50 -12.20
CA THR A 95 -24.32 10.00 -12.66
C THR A 95 -24.30 10.43 -14.12
N VAL A 96 -23.10 10.67 -14.70
CA VAL A 96 -22.89 11.06 -16.08
C VAL A 96 -22.34 9.87 -16.87
N LYS A 97 -23.21 9.19 -17.62
CA LYS A 97 -22.85 8.01 -18.44
C LYS A 97 -22.04 6.95 -17.68
N ALA A 98 -22.40 6.72 -16.41
CA ALA A 98 -21.71 5.79 -15.52
C ALA A 98 -20.20 6.06 -15.41
N GLY A 99 -19.77 7.32 -15.40
CA GLY A 99 -18.38 7.73 -15.32
C GLY A 99 -17.49 7.24 -16.46
N SER A 100 -18.09 6.85 -17.60
CA SER A 100 -17.34 6.23 -18.72
C SER A 100 -16.43 7.22 -19.44
N TRP A 101 -15.31 6.71 -19.96
CA TRP A 101 -14.28 7.52 -20.60
C TRP A 101 -14.59 7.77 -22.07
N GLY A 102 -14.60 9.03 -22.44
CA GLY A 102 -14.56 9.51 -23.81
C GLY A 102 -13.28 10.29 -24.10
N GLU A 103 -13.21 10.97 -25.23
CA GLU A 103 -12.03 11.76 -25.64
C GLU A 103 -11.70 12.86 -24.62
N LEU A 104 -12.67 13.69 -24.24
CA LEU A 104 -12.42 14.78 -23.30
C LEU A 104 -12.25 14.29 -21.85
N THR A 105 -12.85 13.15 -21.48
CA THR A 105 -12.56 12.50 -20.20
C THR A 105 -11.06 12.16 -20.11
N CYS A 106 -10.49 11.54 -21.15
CA CYS A 106 -9.06 11.23 -21.19
C CYS A 106 -8.21 12.50 -21.21
N GLU A 107 -8.57 13.49 -22.02
CA GLU A 107 -7.82 14.75 -22.10
C GLU A 107 -7.77 15.48 -20.75
N LYS A 108 -8.87 15.55 -20.01
CA LYS A 108 -8.90 16.15 -18.67
C LYS A 108 -7.98 15.40 -17.69
N GLN A 109 -8.03 14.07 -17.70
CA GLN A 109 -7.18 13.25 -16.84
C GLN A 109 -5.69 13.43 -17.20
N ILE A 110 -5.35 13.42 -18.50
CA ILE A 110 -3.98 13.64 -18.96
C ILE A 110 -3.47 15.02 -18.53
N ARG A 111 -4.27 16.08 -18.69
CA ARG A 111 -3.87 17.45 -18.33
C ARG A 111 -3.58 17.60 -16.83
N ILE A 112 -4.40 17.00 -15.97
CA ILE A 112 -4.14 17.08 -14.52
C ILE A 112 -2.93 16.23 -14.10
N LEU A 113 -2.69 15.08 -14.74
CA LEU A 113 -1.49 14.27 -14.49
C LEU A 113 -0.21 14.94 -15.02
N GLU A 114 -0.26 15.59 -16.19
CA GLU A 114 0.84 16.42 -16.68
C GLU A 114 1.15 17.59 -15.74
N ARG A 115 0.12 18.19 -15.14
CA ARG A 115 0.28 19.22 -14.11
C ARG A 115 0.90 18.63 -12.84
N ALA A 116 0.40 17.48 -12.37
CA ALA A 116 0.95 16.79 -11.20
C ALA A 116 2.44 16.41 -11.40
N ASP A 117 2.84 15.99 -12.60
CA ASP A 117 4.24 15.68 -12.91
C ASP A 117 5.14 16.92 -12.92
N ARG A 118 4.65 18.03 -13.48
CA ARG A 118 5.39 19.30 -13.54
C ARG A 118 5.52 19.97 -12.18
N ASP A 119 4.40 20.02 -11.44
CA ASP A 119 4.29 20.77 -10.19
C ASP A 119 4.59 19.89 -8.96
N LEU A 120 4.82 18.57 -9.17
CA LEU A 120 5.07 17.54 -8.16
C LEU A 120 3.96 17.47 -7.09
N LEU A 121 2.71 17.29 -7.54
CA LEU A 121 1.54 17.22 -6.68
C LEU A 121 1.15 15.76 -6.40
N PRO A 122 0.84 15.37 -5.17
CA PRO A 122 0.11 14.14 -4.88
C PRO A 122 -1.18 14.07 -5.68
N VAL A 123 -1.58 12.87 -6.08
CA VAL A 123 -2.81 12.64 -6.86
C VAL A 123 -3.75 11.71 -6.10
N VAL A 124 -5.00 12.13 -5.93
CA VAL A 124 -6.07 11.28 -5.42
C VAL A 124 -7.04 10.96 -6.54
N TYR A 125 -7.32 9.67 -6.71
CA TYR A 125 -8.25 9.14 -7.70
C TYR A 125 -9.52 8.68 -6.98
N LEU A 126 -10.66 9.33 -7.24
CA LEU A 126 -11.98 8.90 -6.79
C LEU A 126 -12.65 8.18 -7.96
N VAL A 127 -12.45 6.86 -8.01
CA VAL A 127 -12.80 6.05 -9.19
C VAL A 127 -14.20 5.49 -9.07
N ASP A 128 -15.01 5.72 -10.11
CA ASP A 128 -16.37 5.20 -10.24
C ASP A 128 -16.74 5.19 -11.74
N SER A 129 -16.23 4.20 -12.50
CA SER A 129 -16.29 4.23 -13.96
C SER A 129 -16.59 2.87 -14.58
N ALA A 130 -17.58 2.82 -15.44
CA ALA A 130 -17.90 1.65 -16.24
C ALA A 130 -16.90 1.35 -17.39
N GLY A 131 -15.79 2.10 -17.47
CA GLY A 131 -14.76 1.91 -18.49
C GLY A 131 -14.98 2.80 -19.73
N GLY A 132 -14.42 2.38 -20.88
CA GLY A 132 -14.43 3.18 -22.12
C GLY A 132 -15.81 3.30 -22.75
N ARG A 133 -16.14 4.48 -23.24
CA ARG A 133 -17.39 4.81 -23.95
C ARG A 133 -17.30 4.29 -25.38
N LEU A 134 -17.91 3.13 -25.66
CA LEU A 134 -17.80 2.45 -26.96
C LEU A 134 -18.31 3.30 -28.14
N THR A 135 -19.20 4.24 -27.92
CA THR A 135 -19.68 5.20 -28.94
C THR A 135 -18.64 6.27 -29.27
N ASP A 136 -17.58 6.40 -28.49
CA ASP A 136 -16.51 7.39 -28.64
C ASP A 136 -15.12 6.71 -28.67
N GLN A 137 -15.07 5.45 -29.07
CA GLN A 137 -13.87 4.62 -28.98
C GLN A 137 -12.67 5.19 -29.74
N MET A 138 -12.88 5.85 -30.86
CA MET A 138 -11.80 6.42 -31.66
C MET A 138 -11.15 7.64 -31.00
N GLY A 139 -11.90 8.38 -30.18
CA GLY A 139 -11.40 9.53 -29.44
C GLY A 139 -10.56 9.17 -28.23
N PHE A 140 -10.95 8.09 -27.50
CA PHE A 140 -10.26 7.76 -26.24
C PHE A 140 -9.24 6.62 -26.35
N PHE A 141 -9.35 5.71 -27.34
CA PHE A 141 -8.57 4.45 -27.32
C PHE A 141 -7.25 4.51 -28.09
N PRO A 142 -7.22 4.78 -29.43
CA PRO A 142 -6.00 4.57 -30.23
C PRO A 142 -5.00 5.73 -30.22
N GLY A 143 -5.42 6.91 -29.77
CA GLY A 143 -4.65 8.14 -29.90
C GLY A 143 -3.54 8.32 -28.88
N ARG A 144 -2.58 9.20 -29.18
CA ARG A 144 -1.49 9.55 -28.25
C ARG A 144 -1.99 10.17 -26.94
N ARG A 145 -3.16 10.78 -26.93
CA ARG A 145 -3.83 11.37 -25.77
C ARG A 145 -5.06 10.56 -25.36
N GLY A 146 -5.04 9.24 -25.61
CA GLY A 146 -6.04 8.30 -25.17
C GLY A 146 -5.69 7.65 -23.84
N ALA A 147 -6.42 6.59 -23.49
CA ALA A 147 -6.28 5.88 -22.22
C ALA A 147 -4.85 5.41 -21.88
N SER A 148 -4.08 4.99 -22.88
CA SER A 148 -2.68 4.56 -22.67
C SER A 148 -1.76 5.67 -22.17
N ALA A 149 -2.04 6.93 -22.51
CA ALA A 149 -1.27 8.06 -22.00
C ALA A 149 -1.49 8.30 -20.50
N ILE A 150 -2.69 7.99 -20.00
CA ILE A 150 -2.99 8.04 -18.56
C ILE A 150 -2.09 7.04 -17.82
N PHE A 151 -2.03 5.80 -18.29
CA PHE A 151 -1.18 4.77 -17.67
C PHE A 151 0.30 5.14 -17.70
N GLN A 152 0.77 5.66 -18.83
CA GLN A 152 2.14 6.12 -18.96
C GLN A 152 2.47 7.23 -17.97
N LEU A 153 1.56 8.17 -17.76
CA LEU A 153 1.74 9.26 -16.79
C LEU A 153 1.67 8.75 -15.35
N GLN A 154 0.76 7.82 -15.00
CA GLN A 154 0.71 7.21 -13.68
C GLN A 154 2.03 6.48 -13.34
N VAL A 155 2.57 5.69 -14.27
CA VAL A 155 3.86 5.02 -14.09
C VAL A 155 5.00 6.04 -13.98
N LYS A 156 4.96 7.13 -14.76
CA LYS A 156 5.93 8.22 -14.64
C LYS A 156 5.88 8.91 -13.28
N LEU A 157 4.71 9.05 -12.69
CA LEU A 157 4.49 9.65 -11.37
C LEU A 157 4.83 8.69 -10.23
N SER A 158 4.80 7.38 -10.43
CA SER A 158 5.11 6.37 -9.41
C SER A 158 6.48 6.62 -8.79
N GLY A 159 6.54 6.66 -7.46
CA GLY A 159 7.73 7.00 -6.68
C GLY A 159 8.22 8.45 -6.85
N ARG A 160 7.43 9.32 -7.51
CA ARG A 160 7.69 10.76 -7.59
C ARG A 160 6.75 11.57 -6.71
N VAL A 161 5.48 11.22 -6.76
CA VAL A 161 4.43 11.80 -5.92
C VAL A 161 3.52 10.69 -5.43
N PRO A 162 2.92 10.81 -4.24
CA PRO A 162 1.91 9.87 -3.75
C PRO A 162 0.72 9.79 -4.70
N GLN A 163 0.25 8.58 -4.99
CA GLN A 163 -0.92 8.30 -5.80
C GLN A 163 -1.88 7.40 -5.01
N LEU A 164 -3.02 7.93 -4.58
CA LEU A 164 -3.99 7.22 -3.75
C LEU A 164 -5.31 7.04 -4.49
N CYS A 165 -5.90 5.86 -4.43
CA CYS A 165 -7.18 5.57 -5.06
C CYS A 165 -8.24 5.22 -4.01
N CYS A 166 -9.41 5.85 -4.13
CA CYS A 166 -10.65 5.41 -3.49
C CYS A 166 -11.57 4.88 -4.58
N LEU A 167 -11.90 3.60 -4.50
CA LEU A 167 -12.74 2.91 -5.48
C LEU A 167 -14.18 2.84 -4.99
N HIS A 168 -15.00 3.75 -5.48
CA HIS A 168 -16.40 3.96 -5.09
C HIS A 168 -17.41 3.19 -5.94
N GLY A 169 -16.95 2.58 -6.99
CA GLY A 169 -17.77 1.83 -7.93
C GLY A 169 -16.90 0.98 -8.85
N PRO A 170 -17.39 0.62 -10.04
CA PRO A 170 -16.61 -0.17 -10.96
C PRO A 170 -15.38 0.58 -11.48
N SER A 171 -14.31 -0.18 -11.72
CA SER A 171 -13.18 0.20 -12.57
C SER A 171 -12.97 -0.92 -13.58
N ALA A 172 -13.60 -0.78 -14.73
CA ALA A 172 -13.80 -1.87 -15.68
C ALA A 172 -12.76 -1.86 -16.80
N ALA A 173 -12.45 -3.04 -17.33
CA ALA A 173 -11.56 -3.27 -18.46
C ALA A 173 -10.17 -2.63 -18.26
N GLY A 174 -9.68 -1.83 -19.22
CA GLY A 174 -8.42 -1.11 -19.06
C GLY A 174 -8.40 -0.15 -17.86
N GLY A 175 -9.55 0.38 -17.44
CA GLY A 175 -9.67 1.22 -16.26
C GLY A 175 -9.25 0.53 -14.97
N ALA A 176 -9.33 -0.80 -14.87
CA ALA A 176 -8.90 -1.57 -13.71
C ALA A 176 -7.41 -1.42 -13.38
N TYR A 177 -6.59 -1.03 -14.34
CA TYR A 177 -5.17 -0.76 -14.10
C TYR A 177 -4.91 0.58 -13.40
N MET A 178 -5.86 1.54 -13.49
CA MET A 178 -5.68 2.84 -12.81
C MET A 178 -5.52 2.70 -11.29
N PRO A 179 -6.41 1.99 -10.55
CA PRO A 179 -6.18 1.70 -9.14
C PRO A 179 -4.90 0.89 -8.90
N ALA A 180 -4.62 -0.12 -9.72
CA ALA A 180 -3.48 -1.02 -9.55
C ALA A 180 -2.11 -0.31 -9.64
N PHE A 181 -2.00 0.83 -10.33
CA PHE A 181 -0.79 1.66 -10.34
C PHE A 181 -0.66 2.59 -9.14
N CYS A 182 -1.72 2.76 -8.34
CA CYS A 182 -1.69 3.63 -7.17
C CYS A 182 -0.90 3.00 -6.02
N ASP A 183 -0.39 3.84 -5.14
CA ASP A 183 0.38 3.43 -3.96
C ASP A 183 -0.51 2.81 -2.88
N TRP A 184 -1.80 3.18 -2.88
CA TRP A 184 -2.82 2.66 -1.98
C TRP A 184 -4.19 2.66 -2.65
N VAL A 185 -4.99 1.62 -2.36
CA VAL A 185 -6.34 1.43 -2.92
C VAL A 185 -7.32 1.08 -1.80
N GLY A 186 -8.14 2.06 -1.40
CA GLY A 186 -9.29 1.83 -0.53
C GLY A 186 -10.54 1.53 -1.37
N MET A 187 -11.28 0.49 -1.03
CA MET A 187 -12.45 0.03 -1.78
C MET A 187 -13.71 0.12 -0.92
N VAL A 188 -14.83 0.54 -1.52
CA VAL A 188 -16.13 0.57 -0.83
C VAL A 188 -16.82 -0.78 -0.99
N ALA A 189 -17.21 -1.42 0.11
CA ALA A 189 -17.86 -2.73 0.13
C ALA A 189 -19.16 -2.73 -0.70
N GLY A 190 -19.37 -3.79 -1.48
CA GLY A 190 -20.56 -3.97 -2.31
C GLY A 190 -20.71 -2.97 -3.47
N GLN A 191 -19.81 -2.00 -3.62
CA GLN A 191 -19.81 -1.00 -4.69
C GLN A 191 -18.53 -1.00 -5.49
N GLY A 192 -17.38 -0.90 -4.81
CA GLY A 192 -16.05 -0.87 -5.42
C GLY A 192 -15.70 -2.21 -6.05
N SER A 193 -15.32 -2.21 -7.33
CA SER A 193 -14.91 -3.41 -8.03
C SER A 193 -13.89 -3.12 -9.13
N MET A 194 -12.93 -4.04 -9.32
CA MET A 194 -11.94 -4.01 -10.41
C MET A 194 -12.00 -5.31 -11.19
N TYR A 195 -12.09 -5.24 -12.52
CA TYR A 195 -12.15 -6.44 -13.35
C TYR A 195 -11.82 -6.14 -14.82
N LEU A 196 -11.17 -7.09 -15.50
CA LEU A 196 -10.83 -6.94 -16.92
C LEU A 196 -12.02 -7.15 -17.84
N ALA A 197 -12.94 -8.04 -17.45
CA ALA A 197 -14.14 -8.32 -18.22
C ALA A 197 -15.32 -8.59 -17.26
N SER A 198 -16.55 -8.27 -17.69
CA SER A 198 -17.73 -8.56 -16.88
C SER A 198 -17.96 -10.06 -16.72
N PRO A 199 -18.69 -10.53 -15.67
CA PRO A 199 -19.05 -11.93 -15.50
C PRO A 199 -19.68 -12.57 -16.74
N ARG A 200 -20.51 -11.79 -17.44
CA ARG A 200 -21.14 -12.23 -18.71
C ARG A 200 -20.12 -12.50 -19.81
N VAL A 201 -19.01 -11.74 -19.87
CA VAL A 201 -17.94 -11.98 -20.84
C VAL A 201 -17.09 -13.15 -20.39
N ALA A 202 -16.80 -13.29 -19.09
CA ALA A 202 -16.10 -14.45 -18.55
C ALA A 202 -16.85 -15.75 -18.87
N GLU A 203 -18.17 -15.83 -18.62
CA GLU A 203 -19.00 -16.98 -18.98
C GLU A 203 -18.91 -17.34 -20.47
N LYS A 204 -18.88 -16.32 -21.34
CA LYS A 204 -18.78 -16.55 -22.79
C LYS A 204 -17.43 -17.08 -23.24
N VAL A 205 -16.34 -16.68 -22.56
CA VAL A 205 -14.96 -17.03 -22.95
C VAL A 205 -14.49 -18.33 -22.30
N THR A 206 -14.78 -18.49 -21.01
CA THR A 206 -14.27 -19.62 -20.20
C THR A 206 -15.36 -20.65 -19.84
N GLY A 207 -16.64 -20.31 -20.01
CA GLY A 207 -17.76 -21.10 -19.53
C GLY A 207 -18.04 -20.97 -18.04
N GLU A 208 -17.27 -20.15 -17.32
CA GLU A 208 -17.36 -19.97 -15.87
C GLU A 208 -18.49 -19.02 -15.51
N ARG A 209 -19.39 -19.45 -14.63
CA ARG A 209 -20.45 -18.61 -14.07
C ARG A 209 -20.00 -18.08 -12.72
N THR A 210 -19.95 -16.77 -12.62
CA THR A 210 -19.52 -16.07 -11.42
C THR A 210 -20.32 -14.78 -11.23
N THR A 211 -20.26 -14.20 -10.03
CA THR A 211 -20.78 -12.86 -9.76
C THR A 211 -19.67 -11.82 -9.89
N LEU A 212 -20.05 -10.54 -10.01
CA LEU A 212 -19.07 -9.45 -10.02
C LEU A 212 -18.30 -9.36 -8.69
N GLU A 213 -18.99 -9.58 -7.58
CA GLU A 213 -18.40 -9.55 -6.24
C GLU A 213 -17.36 -10.66 -6.05
N GLU A 214 -17.66 -11.90 -6.49
CA GLU A 214 -16.71 -13.01 -6.43
C GLU A 214 -15.50 -12.81 -7.33
N MET A 215 -15.69 -12.22 -8.50
CA MET A 215 -14.63 -12.09 -9.51
C MET A 215 -13.75 -10.84 -9.31
N GLY A 216 -14.32 -9.75 -8.81
CA GLY A 216 -13.64 -8.45 -8.77
C GLY A 216 -14.14 -7.50 -7.70
N GLY A 217 -14.88 -7.98 -6.69
CA GLY A 217 -15.38 -7.17 -5.59
C GLY A 217 -14.31 -6.77 -4.58
N ALA A 218 -14.68 -5.86 -3.68
CA ALA A 218 -13.77 -5.28 -2.70
C ALA A 218 -13.09 -6.32 -1.81
N MET A 219 -13.85 -7.27 -1.26
CA MET A 219 -13.30 -8.31 -0.38
C MET A 219 -12.38 -9.28 -1.13
N MET A 220 -12.71 -9.63 -2.38
CA MET A 220 -11.83 -10.49 -3.20
C MET A 220 -10.47 -9.81 -3.42
N HIS A 221 -10.46 -8.52 -3.75
CA HIS A 221 -9.20 -7.81 -3.97
C HIS A 221 -8.43 -7.51 -2.69
N ALA A 222 -9.11 -7.25 -1.58
CA ALA A 222 -8.44 -6.95 -0.32
C ALA A 222 -7.95 -8.18 0.45
N ALA A 223 -8.54 -9.38 0.22
CA ALA A 223 -8.21 -10.57 1.01
C ALA A 223 -7.57 -11.69 0.19
N VAL A 224 -7.74 -11.72 -1.16
CA VAL A 224 -7.28 -12.82 -2.01
C VAL A 224 -6.23 -12.36 -3.00
N SER A 225 -6.50 -11.34 -3.83
CA SER A 225 -5.57 -10.91 -4.88
C SER A 225 -4.52 -9.89 -4.41
N GLY A 226 -4.73 -9.26 -3.26
CA GLY A 226 -3.84 -8.22 -2.76
C GLY A 226 -3.87 -6.89 -3.55
N CYS A 227 -4.77 -6.73 -4.53
CA CYS A 227 -4.88 -5.47 -5.30
C CYS A 227 -5.53 -4.34 -4.51
N GLY A 228 -6.43 -4.66 -3.55
CA GLY A 228 -7.02 -3.69 -2.60
C GLY A 228 -6.21 -3.64 -1.31
N ASP A 229 -6.10 -2.47 -0.72
CA ASP A 229 -5.41 -2.28 0.57
C ASP A 229 -6.36 -2.33 1.76
N GLU A 230 -7.56 -1.73 1.62
CA GLU A 230 -8.55 -1.69 2.70
C GLU A 230 -9.97 -1.65 2.12
N VAL A 231 -10.94 -2.12 2.92
CA VAL A 231 -12.38 -2.13 2.59
C VAL A 231 -13.14 -1.29 3.59
N PHE A 232 -13.97 -0.40 3.09
CA PHE A 232 -14.78 0.55 3.86
C PHE A 232 -16.27 0.31 3.62
N ASP A 233 -17.07 0.53 4.64
CA ASP A 233 -18.53 0.37 4.54
C ASP A 233 -19.21 1.55 3.84
N ALA A 234 -18.58 2.74 3.87
CA ALA A 234 -19.13 3.94 3.28
C ALA A 234 -18.10 4.73 2.42
N ASP A 235 -18.61 5.42 1.40
CA ASP A 235 -17.82 6.26 0.49
C ASP A 235 -16.93 7.28 1.21
N TRP A 236 -17.48 7.96 2.22
CA TRP A 236 -16.77 9.01 2.95
C TRP A 236 -15.61 8.47 3.79
N GLU A 237 -15.71 7.23 4.28
CA GLU A 237 -14.65 6.59 5.07
C GLU A 237 -13.40 6.33 4.22
N ALA A 238 -13.58 5.83 2.99
CA ALA A 238 -12.48 5.63 2.06
C ALA A 238 -11.75 6.94 1.75
N VAL A 239 -12.50 8.04 1.54
CA VAL A 239 -11.92 9.36 1.29
C VAL A 239 -11.22 9.91 2.53
N ALA A 240 -11.81 9.74 3.72
CA ALA A 240 -11.22 10.15 4.98
C ALA A 240 -9.91 9.38 5.27
N ALA A 241 -9.86 8.09 4.96
CA ALA A 241 -8.66 7.27 5.08
C ALA A 241 -7.57 7.75 4.12
N ALA A 242 -7.88 8.05 2.86
CA ALA A 242 -6.93 8.63 1.92
C ALA A 242 -6.39 9.99 2.41
N ARG A 243 -7.28 10.84 2.96
CA ARG A 243 -6.90 12.11 3.58
C ARG A 243 -5.97 11.93 4.79
N LEU A 244 -6.22 10.89 5.62
CA LEU A 244 -5.36 10.53 6.74
C LEU A 244 -4.01 10.01 6.23
N LEU A 245 -4.01 9.10 5.25
CA LEU A 245 -2.79 8.52 4.69
C LEU A 245 -1.85 9.58 4.09
N LEU A 246 -2.39 10.61 3.44
CA LEU A 246 -1.59 11.74 2.96
C LEU A 246 -0.79 12.41 4.09
N SER A 247 -1.23 12.33 5.35
CA SER A 247 -0.48 12.88 6.49
C SER A 247 0.78 12.10 6.86
N TYR A 248 0.92 10.86 6.38
CA TYR A 248 2.12 10.02 6.56
C TYR A 248 3.10 10.14 5.38
N LEU A 249 2.68 10.78 4.28
CA LEU A 249 3.48 10.88 3.07
C LEU A 249 3.95 12.32 2.84
N PRO A 250 5.14 12.54 2.24
CA PRO A 250 5.57 13.87 1.79
C PRO A 250 4.73 14.33 0.59
N ASP A 251 4.93 15.57 0.15
CA ASP A 251 4.30 16.05 -1.09
C ASP A 251 4.91 15.37 -2.32
N ASP A 252 6.22 15.11 -2.29
CA ASP A 252 6.95 14.44 -3.36
C ASP A 252 8.22 13.75 -2.82
N PHE A 253 8.87 12.97 -3.69
CA PHE A 253 10.07 12.17 -3.39
C PHE A 253 11.28 12.95 -2.82
N ARG A 254 11.28 14.29 -2.91
CA ARG A 254 12.36 15.15 -2.40
C ARG A 254 12.13 15.54 -0.95
N GLY A 255 10.85 15.51 -0.52
CA GLY A 255 10.43 15.93 0.81
C GLY A 255 10.53 14.81 1.83
N ARG A 256 10.13 15.13 3.05
CA ARG A 256 9.95 14.19 4.15
C ARG A 256 8.51 14.23 4.64
N PRO A 257 8.02 13.14 5.21
CA PRO A 257 6.73 13.14 5.88
C PRO A 257 6.66 14.24 6.95
N PRO A 258 5.51 14.90 7.11
CA PRO A 258 5.34 15.92 8.13
C PRO A 258 5.38 15.31 9.54
N ARG A 259 6.14 15.92 10.45
CA ARG A 259 6.12 15.57 11.88
C ARG A 259 4.85 16.08 12.54
N ARG A 260 4.49 15.44 13.66
CA ARG A 260 3.43 15.90 14.58
C ARG A 260 3.98 15.93 16.00
N GLU A 261 3.23 16.54 16.92
CA GLU A 261 3.53 16.44 18.34
C GLU A 261 3.47 14.96 18.78
N PRO A 262 4.47 14.49 19.54
CA PRO A 262 4.48 13.13 20.05
C PRO A 262 3.28 12.83 20.94
N VAL A 263 2.81 11.59 20.90
CA VAL A 263 1.74 11.08 21.76
C VAL A 263 2.27 9.87 22.54
N GLU A 264 1.94 9.81 23.84
CA GLU A 264 2.31 8.64 24.65
C GLU A 264 1.72 7.35 24.05
N PRO A 265 2.50 6.24 24.04
CA PRO A 265 2.04 4.96 23.51
C PRO A 265 0.94 4.34 24.37
N VAL A 266 0.26 3.34 23.85
CA VAL A 266 -0.63 2.49 24.62
C VAL A 266 0.18 1.77 25.72
N ARG A 267 -0.33 1.76 26.97
CA ARG A 267 0.31 1.05 28.08
C ARG A 267 -0.14 -0.41 28.07
N ALA A 268 0.80 -1.33 28.08
CA ALA A 268 0.56 -2.76 28.18
C ALA A 268 1.74 -3.45 28.87
N ASP A 269 1.52 -4.61 29.46
CA ASP A 269 2.56 -5.42 30.05
C ASP A 269 3.34 -6.16 28.96
N TRP A 270 4.66 -6.04 28.96
CA TRP A 270 5.51 -6.66 27.95
C TRP A 270 5.53 -8.19 28.03
N ASP A 271 5.40 -8.77 29.21
CA ASP A 271 5.37 -10.22 29.38
C ASP A 271 4.09 -10.84 28.77
N GLU A 272 2.99 -10.08 28.75
CA GLU A 272 1.76 -10.46 28.04
C GLU A 272 1.91 -10.26 26.52
N LEU A 273 2.57 -9.17 26.08
CA LEU A 273 2.73 -8.85 24.67
C LEU A 273 3.68 -9.79 23.93
N VAL A 274 4.81 -10.15 24.53
CA VAL A 274 5.82 -11.04 23.95
C VAL A 274 6.14 -12.19 24.90
N PRO A 275 5.30 -13.24 24.91
CA PRO A 275 5.47 -14.38 25.82
C PRO A 275 6.84 -15.03 25.67
N ALA A 276 7.45 -15.39 26.81
CA ALA A 276 8.78 -16.04 26.83
C ALA A 276 8.77 -17.43 26.18
N ASP A 277 7.64 -18.16 26.24
CA ASP A 277 7.48 -19.44 25.55
C ASP A 277 7.36 -19.21 24.02
N PRO A 278 8.31 -19.73 23.22
CA PRO A 278 8.30 -19.56 21.77
C PRO A 278 7.10 -20.21 21.06
N ASN A 279 6.36 -21.09 21.73
CA ASN A 279 5.18 -21.76 21.18
C ASN A 279 3.88 -21.00 21.46
N VAL A 280 3.88 -20.03 22.35
CA VAL A 280 2.74 -19.17 22.61
C VAL A 280 2.72 -18.07 21.56
N SER A 281 1.63 -17.99 20.81
CA SER A 281 1.42 -16.93 19.81
C SER A 281 0.94 -15.62 20.45
N TYR A 282 1.22 -14.50 19.79
CA TYR A 282 0.73 -13.18 20.19
C TYR A 282 0.45 -12.35 18.92
N ASP A 283 -0.30 -11.26 19.06
CA ASP A 283 -0.54 -10.31 17.98
C ASP A 283 0.53 -9.21 17.99
N VAL A 284 1.33 -9.14 16.93
CA VAL A 284 2.40 -8.13 16.83
C VAL A 284 1.87 -6.70 16.74
N ARG A 285 0.58 -6.50 16.41
CA ARG A 285 -0.06 -5.18 16.39
C ARG A 285 -0.07 -4.56 17.77
N GLU A 286 -0.27 -5.36 18.82
CA GLU A 286 -0.22 -4.90 20.22
C GLU A 286 1.19 -4.43 20.61
N VAL A 287 2.23 -5.10 20.08
CA VAL A 287 3.62 -4.67 20.23
C VAL A 287 3.85 -3.34 19.51
N VAL A 288 3.31 -3.20 18.29
CA VAL A 288 3.39 -1.94 17.54
C VAL A 288 2.74 -0.81 18.32
N ASP A 289 1.52 -1.00 18.83
CA ASP A 289 0.78 0.02 19.60
C ASP A 289 1.51 0.43 20.90
N ARG A 290 2.31 -0.47 21.47
CA ARG A 290 3.16 -0.19 22.65
C ARG A 290 4.43 0.59 22.29
N LEU A 291 4.86 0.53 21.05
CA LEU A 291 6.07 1.21 20.58
C LEU A 291 5.78 2.58 19.97
N VAL A 292 4.68 2.73 19.24
CA VAL A 292 4.40 3.94 18.45
C VAL A 292 3.51 4.92 19.23
N ASP A 293 3.36 6.11 18.72
CA ASP A 293 2.43 7.12 19.23
C ASP A 293 0.99 6.58 19.15
N ALA A 294 0.24 6.64 20.25
CA ALA A 294 -1.08 6.01 20.35
C ALA A 294 -2.03 6.44 19.22
N GLY A 295 -2.71 5.47 18.62
CA GLY A 295 -3.69 5.68 17.55
C GLY A 295 -3.08 6.14 16.22
N THR A 296 -1.77 5.98 16.02
CA THR A 296 -1.11 6.39 14.77
C THR A 296 -0.77 5.23 13.84
N PHE A 297 -1.00 3.98 14.22
CA PHE A 297 -0.73 2.86 13.34
C PHE A 297 -1.79 2.76 12.24
N PHE A 298 -1.38 2.94 10.99
CA PHE A 298 -2.18 2.80 9.78
C PHE A 298 -1.70 1.56 9.00
N GLU A 299 -2.36 0.43 9.24
CA GLU A 299 -2.00 -0.85 8.61
C GLU A 299 -2.37 -0.85 7.12
N ILE A 300 -1.52 -1.42 6.28
CA ILE A 300 -1.70 -1.58 4.83
C ILE A 300 -1.94 -3.06 4.54
N LYS A 301 -2.96 -3.38 3.73
CA LYS A 301 -3.33 -4.76 3.35
C LYS A 301 -3.56 -5.68 4.56
N ALA A 302 -4.28 -5.19 5.57
CA ALA A 302 -4.53 -5.92 6.81
C ALA A 302 -5.20 -7.28 6.61
N ARG A 303 -5.94 -7.46 5.50
CA ARG A 303 -6.70 -8.69 5.18
C ARG A 303 -5.95 -9.68 4.30
N TRP A 304 -4.86 -9.26 3.67
CA TRP A 304 -4.05 -10.07 2.76
C TRP A 304 -2.69 -10.40 3.37
N ALA A 305 -2.22 -11.64 3.17
CA ALA A 305 -0.93 -12.10 3.67
C ALA A 305 -0.71 -11.71 5.14
N GLN A 306 -1.63 -12.13 6.00
CA GLN A 306 -1.77 -11.66 7.39
C GLN A 306 -0.60 -12.07 8.28
N GLU A 307 0.23 -13.03 7.87
CA GLU A 307 1.47 -13.41 8.55
C GLU A 307 2.57 -12.33 8.50
N MET A 308 2.34 -11.27 7.70
CA MET A 308 3.18 -10.08 7.61
C MET A 308 2.34 -8.83 7.85
N VAL A 309 2.66 -8.06 8.85
CA VAL A 309 2.05 -6.77 9.15
C VAL A 309 2.93 -5.65 8.61
N VAL A 310 2.36 -4.79 7.76
CA VAL A 310 3.03 -3.59 7.26
C VAL A 310 2.13 -2.38 7.43
N GLY A 311 2.68 -1.22 7.72
CA GLY A 311 1.90 -0.01 7.88
C GLY A 311 2.74 1.19 8.30
N PHE A 312 2.13 2.36 8.23
CA PHE A 312 2.72 3.61 8.69
C PHE A 312 2.34 3.85 10.15
N ALA A 313 3.28 4.39 10.91
CA ALA A 313 3.04 4.84 12.28
C ALA A 313 3.82 6.12 12.56
N ARG A 314 3.68 6.63 13.79
CA ARG A 314 4.54 7.68 14.29
C ARG A 314 5.28 7.20 15.53
N LEU A 315 6.56 7.49 15.57
CA LEU A 315 7.38 7.26 16.74
C LEU A 315 8.00 8.59 17.12
N ASP A 316 7.70 9.07 18.31
CA ASP A 316 8.10 10.39 18.78
C ASP A 316 7.74 11.52 17.77
N GLY A 317 6.52 11.47 17.22
CA GLY A 317 5.99 12.39 16.22
C GLY A 317 6.49 12.20 14.78
N GLY A 318 7.59 11.48 14.57
CA GLY A 318 8.18 11.18 13.27
C GLY A 318 7.49 9.98 12.59
N VAL A 319 7.30 10.03 11.27
CA VAL A 319 6.72 8.90 10.53
C VAL A 319 7.75 7.78 10.38
N VAL A 320 7.30 6.55 10.56
CA VAL A 320 8.05 5.31 10.38
C VAL A 320 7.21 4.27 9.66
N GLY A 321 7.81 3.51 8.75
CA GLY A 321 7.21 2.32 8.13
C GLY A 321 7.52 1.09 8.97
N ILE A 322 6.50 0.37 9.39
CA ILE A 322 6.61 -0.87 10.16
C ILE A 322 6.56 -2.06 9.21
N VAL A 323 7.49 -3.01 9.38
CA VAL A 323 7.48 -4.32 8.72
C VAL A 323 7.66 -5.37 9.82
N ALA A 324 6.62 -6.12 10.12
CA ALA A 324 6.60 -7.02 11.27
C ALA A 324 6.07 -8.41 10.91
N ASN A 325 6.70 -9.45 11.45
CA ASN A 325 6.14 -10.80 11.37
C ASN A 325 4.99 -10.92 12.36
N GLN A 326 3.91 -11.64 11.97
CA GLN A 326 2.72 -11.87 12.79
C GLN A 326 2.70 -13.30 13.33
N PRO A 327 3.17 -13.55 14.55
CA PRO A 327 3.25 -14.90 15.10
C PRO A 327 1.91 -15.60 15.28
N SER A 328 0.82 -14.86 15.44
CA SER A 328 -0.53 -15.43 15.56
C SER A 328 -1.06 -15.99 14.24
N VAL A 329 -0.43 -15.66 13.11
CA VAL A 329 -0.79 -16.15 11.79
C VAL A 329 0.38 -16.92 11.20
N ARG A 330 0.22 -18.23 10.96
CA ARG A 330 1.25 -19.09 10.37
C ARG A 330 2.64 -18.95 11.03
N SER A 331 2.65 -18.67 12.34
CA SER A 331 3.86 -18.44 13.16
C SER A 331 4.78 -17.33 12.64
N GLY A 332 4.29 -16.41 11.82
CA GLY A 332 5.09 -15.33 11.23
C GLY A 332 6.04 -15.78 10.12
N ALA A 333 5.89 -16.99 9.57
CA ALA A 333 6.70 -17.48 8.45
C ALA A 333 6.42 -16.66 7.17
N ILE A 334 7.44 -16.49 6.34
CA ILE A 334 7.32 -15.72 5.10
C ILE A 334 6.85 -16.64 3.97
N PHE A 335 5.72 -16.29 3.35
CA PHE A 335 5.14 -16.93 2.17
C PHE A 335 5.32 -16.05 0.92
N VAL A 336 4.82 -16.53 -0.21
CA VAL A 336 4.87 -15.83 -1.49
C VAL A 336 4.22 -14.44 -1.40
N ASP A 337 2.98 -14.39 -0.94
CA ASP A 337 2.20 -13.15 -0.86
C ASP A 337 2.76 -12.19 0.22
N SER A 338 3.23 -12.72 1.34
CA SER A 338 3.82 -11.88 2.39
C SER A 338 5.17 -11.30 1.99
N ALA A 339 5.95 -12.03 1.17
CA ALA A 339 7.16 -11.48 0.57
C ALA A 339 6.85 -10.33 -0.41
N ASP A 340 5.82 -10.47 -1.22
CA ASP A 340 5.38 -9.42 -2.15
C ASP A 340 4.81 -8.19 -1.41
N LYS A 341 3.98 -8.42 -0.40
CA LYS A 341 3.44 -7.36 0.48
C LYS A 341 4.56 -6.53 1.10
N ALA A 342 5.54 -7.20 1.71
CA ALA A 342 6.69 -6.53 2.32
C ALA A 342 7.55 -5.80 1.28
N ALA A 343 7.86 -6.42 0.14
CA ALA A 343 8.66 -5.82 -0.91
C ALA A 343 8.06 -4.51 -1.44
N ARG A 344 6.75 -4.52 -1.72
CA ARG A 344 6.04 -3.33 -2.17
C ARG A 344 6.05 -2.22 -1.12
N PHE A 345 5.75 -2.55 0.14
CA PHE A 345 5.73 -1.57 1.23
C PHE A 345 7.11 -0.96 1.51
N ILE A 346 8.16 -1.78 1.52
CA ILE A 346 9.55 -1.31 1.64
C ILE A 346 9.88 -0.33 0.51
N SER A 347 9.53 -0.68 -0.74
CA SER A 347 9.75 0.19 -1.88
C SER A 347 8.97 1.50 -1.80
N LEU A 348 7.76 1.48 -1.26
CA LEU A 348 6.94 2.66 -1.00
C LEU A 348 7.59 3.59 0.04
N CYS A 349 8.02 3.03 1.16
CA CYS A 349 8.73 3.78 2.20
C CYS A 349 10.03 4.40 1.67
N ASP A 350 10.81 3.61 0.92
CA ASP A 350 12.05 4.10 0.33
C ASP A 350 11.81 5.23 -0.70
N ALA A 351 10.79 5.11 -1.55
CA ALA A 351 10.45 6.14 -2.53
C ALA A 351 10.10 7.49 -1.89
N PHE A 352 9.50 7.47 -0.69
CA PHE A 352 9.01 8.66 0.00
C PHE A 352 9.78 9.02 1.27
N ASN A 353 11.02 8.56 1.39
CA ASN A 353 11.95 8.94 2.47
C ASN A 353 11.43 8.63 3.88
N ILE A 354 10.73 7.51 4.03
CA ILE A 354 10.17 7.04 5.30
C ILE A 354 11.13 6.00 5.90
N PRO A 355 11.69 6.24 7.09
CA PRO A 355 12.52 5.25 7.78
C PRO A 355 11.75 3.95 8.03
N LEU A 356 12.44 2.82 8.02
CA LEU A 356 11.86 1.49 8.21
C LEU A 356 12.24 0.90 9.57
N LEU A 357 11.24 0.35 10.28
CA LEU A 357 11.42 -0.45 11.49
C LEU A 357 10.95 -1.88 11.23
N PHE A 358 11.90 -2.83 11.29
CA PHE A 358 11.66 -4.26 11.18
C PHE A 358 11.49 -4.86 12.57
N LEU A 359 10.35 -5.50 12.83
CA LEU A 359 10.07 -6.24 14.05
C LEU A 359 10.07 -7.74 13.72
N GLN A 360 11.11 -8.44 14.16
CA GLN A 360 11.35 -9.83 13.79
C GLN A 360 10.84 -10.81 14.85
N ASP A 361 9.94 -11.68 14.45
CA ASP A 361 9.68 -12.98 15.09
C ASP A 361 9.40 -14.00 13.96
N VAL A 362 10.45 -14.42 13.29
CA VAL A 362 10.41 -15.18 12.03
C VAL A 362 11.10 -16.53 12.13
N PRO A 363 10.37 -17.63 11.88
CA PRO A 363 10.98 -18.97 11.83
C PRO A 363 11.74 -19.23 10.51
N GLY A 364 11.55 -18.38 9.50
CA GLY A 364 12.13 -18.51 8.16
C GLY A 364 11.13 -18.27 7.06
N PHE A 365 11.53 -18.54 5.83
CA PHE A 365 10.59 -18.71 4.71
C PHE A 365 9.89 -20.05 4.85
N MET A 366 8.63 -20.13 4.41
CA MET A 366 7.93 -21.40 4.33
C MET A 366 8.60 -22.33 3.31
N VAL A 367 8.65 -23.61 3.63
CA VAL A 367 9.28 -24.65 2.82
C VAL A 367 8.23 -25.68 2.40
N GLY A 368 8.48 -26.38 1.30
CA GLY A 368 7.63 -27.46 0.82
C GLY A 368 7.23 -27.32 -0.64
N VAL A 369 6.71 -28.40 -1.20
CA VAL A 369 6.41 -28.52 -2.65
C VAL A 369 5.47 -27.42 -3.14
N GLU A 370 4.46 -27.07 -2.34
CA GLU A 370 3.44 -26.08 -2.73
C GLU A 370 4.04 -24.68 -2.91
N VAL A 371 4.77 -24.18 -1.91
CA VAL A 371 5.37 -22.85 -1.97
C VAL A 371 6.51 -22.77 -2.98
N GLU A 372 7.26 -23.87 -3.19
CA GLU A 372 8.28 -23.94 -4.24
C GLU A 372 7.64 -23.82 -5.63
N ARG A 373 6.52 -24.49 -5.87
CA ARG A 373 5.76 -24.39 -7.13
C ARG A 373 5.18 -22.99 -7.35
N GLN A 374 4.78 -22.30 -6.29
CA GLN A 374 4.34 -20.91 -6.33
C GLN A 374 5.52 -19.95 -6.58
N GLY A 375 6.75 -20.38 -6.44
CA GLY A 375 7.95 -19.59 -6.71
C GLY A 375 8.45 -18.81 -5.51
N ILE A 376 8.42 -19.38 -4.29
CA ILE A 376 8.87 -18.74 -3.04
C ILE A 376 10.27 -18.13 -3.16
N ILE A 377 11.21 -18.78 -3.88
CA ILE A 377 12.57 -18.25 -4.09
C ILE A 377 12.52 -16.95 -4.88
N ARG A 378 11.70 -16.86 -5.93
CA ARG A 378 11.56 -15.66 -6.76
C ARG A 378 10.95 -14.50 -5.97
N HIS A 379 9.90 -14.77 -5.20
CA HIS A 379 9.20 -13.76 -4.40
C HIS A 379 10.03 -13.35 -3.17
N GLY A 380 10.70 -14.30 -2.52
CA GLY A 380 11.66 -14.02 -1.45
C GLY A 380 12.83 -13.16 -1.94
N ALA A 381 13.37 -13.47 -3.13
CA ALA A 381 14.41 -12.63 -3.74
C ALA A 381 13.93 -11.20 -4.02
N LYS A 382 12.65 -11.01 -4.41
CA LYS A 382 12.04 -9.68 -4.58
C LYS A 382 12.03 -8.90 -3.27
N MET A 383 11.62 -9.53 -2.15
CA MET A 383 11.63 -8.90 -0.82
C MET A 383 13.04 -8.51 -0.39
N ILE A 384 14.00 -9.43 -0.52
CA ILE A 384 15.40 -9.18 -0.18
C ILE A 384 15.98 -8.04 -1.05
N ALA A 385 15.68 -8.03 -2.35
CA ALA A 385 16.14 -6.98 -3.25
C ALA A 385 15.55 -5.61 -2.89
N ALA A 386 14.26 -5.54 -2.58
CA ALA A 386 13.61 -4.29 -2.14
C ALA A 386 14.28 -3.76 -0.86
N MET A 387 14.48 -4.63 0.14
CA MET A 387 15.11 -4.26 1.41
C MET A 387 16.58 -3.86 1.24
N ALA A 388 17.35 -4.59 0.41
CA ALA A 388 18.76 -4.29 0.15
C ALA A 388 18.94 -2.99 -0.66
N SER A 389 17.98 -2.67 -1.55
CA SER A 389 18.01 -1.45 -2.36
C SER A 389 17.52 -0.22 -1.61
N ALA A 390 16.82 -0.39 -0.50
CA ALA A 390 16.30 0.73 0.28
C ALA A 390 17.43 1.53 0.93
N GLU A 391 17.50 2.82 0.58
CA GLU A 391 18.49 3.78 1.12
C GLU A 391 18.03 4.48 2.40
N VAL A 392 16.71 4.46 2.68
CA VAL A 392 16.18 5.04 3.92
C VAL A 392 16.77 4.39 5.16
N PRO A 393 16.89 5.14 6.28
CA PRO A 393 17.32 4.57 7.55
C PRO A 393 16.50 3.34 7.92
N LYS A 394 17.16 2.24 8.23
CA LYS A 394 16.56 0.96 8.64
C LYS A 394 16.95 0.66 10.07
N TYR A 395 16.00 0.15 10.84
CA TYR A 395 16.19 -0.30 12.22
C TYR A 395 15.58 -1.68 12.36
N THR A 396 16.24 -2.56 13.09
CA THR A 396 15.79 -3.94 13.29
C THR A 396 15.70 -4.24 14.78
N VAL A 397 14.59 -4.85 15.19
CA VAL A 397 14.40 -5.40 16.54
C VAL A 397 14.04 -6.86 16.43
N VAL A 398 14.85 -7.72 17.02
CA VAL A 398 14.52 -9.14 17.17
C VAL A 398 13.72 -9.29 18.46
N LEU A 399 12.42 -9.54 18.31
CA LEU A 399 11.50 -9.71 19.43
C LEU A 399 11.70 -11.07 20.09
N ARG A 400 11.76 -12.16 19.30
CA ARG A 400 11.86 -13.51 19.80
C ARG A 400 12.67 -14.44 18.91
N LYS A 401 12.26 -14.72 17.68
CA LYS A 401 12.92 -15.63 16.72
C LYS A 401 13.41 -14.86 15.49
N ALA A 402 14.62 -15.20 15.03
CA ALA A 402 15.15 -14.70 13.77
C ALA A 402 15.98 -15.80 13.12
N TYR A 403 15.34 -16.63 12.27
CA TYR A 403 15.97 -17.83 11.73
C TYR A 403 16.12 -17.81 10.22
N ALA A 404 17.16 -18.51 9.77
CA ALA A 404 17.45 -18.81 8.36
C ALA A 404 17.45 -17.57 7.45
N ALA A 405 17.02 -17.73 6.20
CA ALA A 405 16.91 -16.61 5.26
C ALA A 405 15.79 -15.61 5.62
N GLY A 406 14.85 -15.98 6.52
CA GLY A 406 13.87 -15.05 7.07
C GLY A 406 14.53 -13.91 7.85
N TYR A 407 15.55 -14.22 8.67
CA TYR A 407 16.39 -13.23 9.31
C TYR A 407 16.99 -12.23 8.33
N TYR A 408 17.51 -12.72 7.20
CA TYR A 408 18.08 -11.86 6.16
C TYR A 408 17.03 -10.96 5.52
N ALA A 409 15.89 -11.51 5.14
CA ALA A 409 14.80 -10.78 4.50
C ALA A 409 14.19 -9.68 5.38
N MET A 410 14.28 -9.85 6.70
CA MET A 410 13.81 -8.88 7.70
C MET A 410 14.95 -7.92 8.16
N CYS A 411 15.90 -7.64 7.30
CA CYS A 411 16.98 -6.67 7.51
C CYS A 411 17.99 -7.08 8.60
N ALA A 412 18.70 -8.18 8.36
CA ALA A 412 19.85 -8.57 9.19
C ALA A 412 21.00 -7.55 9.09
N PRO A 413 22.00 -7.59 10.02
CA PRO A 413 23.13 -6.64 10.06
C PRO A 413 23.89 -6.48 8.74
N GLY A 414 24.01 -7.54 7.95
CA GLY A 414 24.67 -7.49 6.63
C GLY A 414 23.98 -6.60 5.60
N PHE A 415 22.75 -6.12 5.88
CA PHE A 415 22.00 -5.15 5.06
C PHE A 415 22.05 -3.73 5.64
N GLU A 416 22.99 -3.48 6.52
CA GLU A 416 23.35 -2.17 7.05
C GLU A 416 22.20 -1.41 7.70
N PRO A 417 21.39 -2.04 8.61
CA PRO A 417 20.52 -1.24 9.46
C PRO A 417 21.35 -0.30 10.33
N ARG A 418 20.81 0.85 10.69
CA ARG A 418 21.46 1.78 11.64
C ARG A 418 21.56 1.21 13.05
N ALA A 419 20.68 0.28 13.38
CA ALA A 419 20.77 -0.51 14.59
C ALA A 419 20.08 -1.86 14.43
N THR A 420 20.68 -2.89 15.00
CA THR A 420 20.08 -4.21 15.27
C THR A 420 19.96 -4.38 16.77
N LEU A 421 18.72 -4.34 17.27
CA LEU A 421 18.40 -4.51 18.67
C LEU A 421 17.79 -5.89 18.91
N ALA A 422 17.88 -6.40 20.11
CA ALA A 422 17.24 -7.65 20.49
C ALA A 422 16.61 -7.54 21.89
N LEU A 423 15.44 -8.15 22.10
CA LEU A 423 14.90 -8.35 23.44
C LEU A 423 15.66 -9.48 24.16
N PRO A 424 15.70 -9.51 25.49
CA PRO A 424 16.52 -10.46 26.26
C PRO A 424 16.23 -11.95 25.97
N GLY A 425 14.99 -12.29 25.56
CA GLY A 425 14.59 -13.65 25.19
C GLY A 425 14.78 -14.02 23.72
N ALA A 426 15.37 -13.12 22.90
CA ALA A 426 15.50 -13.35 21.47
C ALA A 426 16.54 -14.42 21.13
N THR A 427 16.32 -15.12 20.02
CA THR A 427 17.23 -16.12 19.48
C THR A 427 17.49 -15.87 17.99
N ILE A 428 18.77 -15.88 17.61
CA ILE A 428 19.21 -15.66 16.22
C ILE A 428 20.04 -16.86 15.78
N GLY A 429 19.71 -17.45 14.64
CA GLY A 429 20.48 -18.60 14.16
C GLY A 429 19.99 -19.15 12.82
N PRO A 430 20.70 -20.16 12.29
CA PRO A 430 20.28 -20.81 11.04
C PRO A 430 18.95 -21.58 11.19
N MET A 431 18.63 -22.04 12.41
CA MET A 431 17.38 -22.72 12.79
C MET A 431 17.26 -22.76 14.31
N SER A 432 16.15 -23.23 14.86
CA SER A 432 16.02 -23.43 16.31
C SER A 432 17.02 -24.48 16.80
N ALA A 433 17.39 -24.41 18.10
CA ALA A 433 18.31 -25.36 18.70
C ALA A 433 17.84 -26.81 18.53
N GLU A 434 16.55 -27.07 18.75
CA GLU A 434 15.96 -28.40 18.57
C GLU A 434 16.01 -28.89 17.11
N ALA A 435 15.68 -28.02 16.15
CA ALA A 435 15.77 -28.35 14.72
C ALA A 435 17.22 -28.64 14.32
N SER A 436 18.18 -27.88 14.85
CA SER A 436 19.60 -28.09 14.62
C SER A 436 20.06 -29.46 15.14
N VAL A 437 19.68 -29.82 16.37
CA VAL A 437 19.98 -31.13 16.95
C VAL A 437 19.39 -32.26 16.12
N ASN A 438 18.14 -32.15 15.72
CA ASN A 438 17.47 -33.16 14.87
C ASN A 438 18.15 -33.28 13.50
N ALA A 439 18.65 -32.22 12.92
CA ALA A 439 19.38 -32.25 11.64
C ALA A 439 20.79 -32.85 11.78
N VAL A 440 21.58 -32.36 12.75
CA VAL A 440 22.99 -32.76 12.94
C VAL A 440 23.10 -34.17 13.44
N TYR A 441 22.22 -34.59 14.36
CA TYR A 441 22.29 -35.91 15.00
C TYR A 441 21.23 -36.90 14.45
N ALA A 442 20.62 -36.65 13.28
CA ALA A 442 19.54 -37.44 12.70
C ALA A 442 19.81 -38.96 12.74
N ASN A 443 21.00 -39.41 12.29
CA ASN A 443 21.37 -40.81 12.27
C ASN A 443 21.54 -41.40 13.69
N LYS A 444 22.03 -40.61 14.64
CA LYS A 444 22.23 -41.05 16.02
C LYS A 444 20.90 -41.14 16.74
N ILE A 445 20.02 -40.18 16.54
CA ILE A 445 18.65 -40.17 17.08
C ILE A 445 17.85 -41.37 16.56
N ALA A 446 17.97 -41.69 15.26
CA ALA A 446 17.29 -42.85 14.64
C ALA A 446 17.85 -44.20 15.18
N ALA A 447 19.09 -44.26 15.65
CA ALA A 447 19.68 -45.48 16.20
C ALA A 447 19.22 -45.77 17.64
N ILE A 448 18.73 -44.77 18.40
CA ILE A 448 18.22 -44.95 19.77
C ILE A 448 16.83 -45.57 19.71
N GLN A 449 16.69 -46.80 20.22
CA GLN A 449 15.45 -47.58 20.15
C GLN A 449 14.44 -47.16 21.23
N ASP A 450 14.91 -46.77 22.41
CA ASP A 450 14.07 -46.35 23.51
C ASP A 450 13.65 -44.90 23.34
N ASP A 451 12.34 -44.64 23.41
CA ASP A 451 11.76 -43.32 23.20
C ASP A 451 12.13 -42.31 24.29
N ALA A 452 12.29 -42.77 25.55
CA ALA A 452 12.68 -41.94 26.68
C ALA A 452 14.15 -41.52 26.56
N GLU A 453 15.06 -42.49 26.25
CA GLU A 453 16.48 -42.25 26.02
C GLU A 453 16.65 -41.27 24.81
N ARG A 454 15.84 -41.45 23.76
CA ARG A 454 15.87 -40.56 22.60
C ARG A 454 15.48 -39.14 22.97
N ALA A 455 14.39 -38.96 23.73
CA ALA A 455 13.92 -37.66 24.20
C ALA A 455 14.96 -36.98 25.09
N GLU A 456 15.59 -37.73 26.02
CA GLU A 456 16.65 -37.22 26.90
C GLU A 456 17.88 -36.79 26.10
N PHE A 457 18.31 -37.60 25.12
CA PHE A 457 19.42 -37.25 24.25
C PHE A 457 19.15 -35.93 23.48
N VAL A 458 17.96 -35.80 22.87
CA VAL A 458 17.58 -34.58 22.14
C VAL A 458 17.54 -33.38 23.07
N ALA A 459 16.91 -33.51 24.25
CA ALA A 459 16.84 -32.43 25.23
C ALA A 459 18.24 -31.96 25.70
N ALA A 460 19.12 -32.89 26.04
CA ALA A 460 20.50 -32.57 26.47
C ALA A 460 21.27 -31.79 25.37
N ARG A 461 21.20 -32.26 24.12
CA ARG A 461 21.87 -31.58 22.99
C ARG A 461 21.23 -30.24 22.66
N THR A 462 19.90 -30.09 22.83
CA THR A 462 19.20 -28.82 22.63
C THR A 462 19.69 -27.76 23.62
N VAL A 463 19.89 -28.13 24.91
CA VAL A 463 20.43 -27.22 25.91
C VAL A 463 21.86 -26.77 25.55
N GLU A 464 22.70 -27.69 25.10
CA GLU A 464 24.06 -27.36 24.64
C GLU A 464 24.04 -26.40 23.45
N GLN A 465 23.17 -26.66 22.46
CA GLN A 465 23.03 -25.82 21.27
C GLN A 465 22.47 -24.44 21.60
N GLN A 466 21.55 -24.33 22.58
CA GLN A 466 21.03 -23.06 23.05
C GLN A 466 22.12 -22.17 23.69
N ALA A 467 23.09 -22.75 24.35
CA ALA A 467 24.21 -22.01 24.93
C ALA A 467 25.06 -21.27 23.87
N ASP A 468 25.15 -21.83 22.66
CA ASP A 468 25.83 -21.20 21.53
C ASP A 468 25.06 -20.03 20.92
N LEU A 469 23.74 -19.99 21.11
CA LEU A 469 22.84 -18.91 20.64
C LEU A 469 22.66 -17.79 21.69
N ASN A 470 23.58 -17.67 22.64
CA ASN A 470 23.49 -16.71 23.74
C ASN A 470 23.62 -15.25 23.25
N LEU A 471 22.64 -14.41 23.55
CA LEU A 471 22.61 -13.00 23.14
C LEU A 471 23.75 -12.16 23.73
N LEU A 472 24.24 -12.48 24.95
CA LEU A 472 25.38 -11.75 25.52
C LEU A 472 26.67 -12.01 24.72
N ARG A 473 26.83 -13.23 24.22
CA ARG A 473 27.92 -13.56 23.29
C ARG A 473 27.71 -12.81 21.97
N MET A 474 26.52 -12.83 21.42
CA MET A 474 26.21 -12.09 20.17
C MET A 474 26.45 -10.58 20.32
N GLY A 475 26.14 -10.00 21.47
CA GLY A 475 26.49 -8.61 21.77
C GLY A 475 27.99 -8.39 21.85
N SER A 476 28.71 -9.32 22.50
CA SER A 476 30.20 -9.29 22.59
C SER A 476 30.86 -9.40 21.21
N ASP A 477 30.27 -10.20 20.32
CA ASP A 477 30.75 -10.41 18.94
C ASP A 477 30.20 -9.37 17.95
N LEU A 478 29.50 -8.33 18.44
CA LEU A 478 28.90 -7.22 17.66
C LEU A 478 27.90 -7.70 16.60
N VAL A 479 27.20 -8.80 16.84
CA VAL A 479 26.10 -9.28 16.00
C VAL A 479 24.84 -8.44 16.22
N VAL A 480 24.64 -7.98 17.46
CA VAL A 480 23.60 -7.02 17.83
C VAL A 480 24.23 -5.79 18.48
N ASP A 481 23.69 -4.61 18.20
CA ASP A 481 24.18 -3.35 18.75
C ASP A 481 23.79 -3.16 20.22
N ALA A 482 22.63 -3.70 20.61
CA ALA A 482 22.20 -3.71 22.01
C ALA A 482 21.16 -4.81 22.28
N VAL A 483 21.24 -5.35 23.50
CA VAL A 483 20.14 -6.14 24.10
C VAL A 483 19.37 -5.17 25.00
N VAL A 484 18.11 -4.92 24.68
CA VAL A 484 17.31 -3.84 25.28
C VAL A 484 16.16 -4.42 26.09
N PRO A 485 16.03 -4.06 27.37
CA PRO A 485 14.84 -4.42 28.14
C PRO A 485 13.57 -3.89 27.43
N PRO A 486 12.46 -4.67 27.42
CA PRO A 486 11.27 -4.28 26.68
C PRO A 486 10.74 -2.88 27.02
N GLU A 487 10.76 -2.49 28.28
CA GLU A 487 10.29 -1.19 28.77
C GLU A 487 11.12 -0.01 28.23
N ALA A 488 12.38 -0.25 27.92
CA ALA A 488 13.29 0.77 27.38
C ALA A 488 13.26 0.85 25.85
N LEU A 489 12.64 -0.13 25.15
CA LEU A 489 12.74 -0.29 23.71
C LEU A 489 12.25 0.95 22.93
N ARG A 490 11.11 1.52 23.32
CA ARG A 490 10.60 2.73 22.66
C ARG A 490 11.58 3.91 22.80
N ALA A 491 12.09 4.16 23.99
CA ALA A 491 13.02 5.25 24.24
C ALA A 491 14.34 5.07 23.47
N GLU A 492 14.85 3.84 23.42
CA GLU A 492 16.05 3.47 22.67
C GLU A 492 15.85 3.67 21.15
N LEU A 493 14.71 3.24 20.62
CA LEU A 493 14.37 3.46 19.20
C LEU A 493 14.23 4.95 18.89
N ALA A 494 13.52 5.72 19.73
CA ALA A 494 13.35 7.16 19.54
C ALA A 494 14.70 7.88 19.53
N ALA A 495 15.58 7.57 20.48
CA ALA A 495 16.92 8.16 20.56
C ALA A 495 17.76 7.86 19.31
N ARG A 496 17.73 6.63 18.80
CA ARG A 496 18.45 6.25 17.58
C ARG A 496 17.86 6.82 16.30
N MET A 497 16.54 7.05 16.27
CA MET A 497 15.87 7.63 15.11
C MET A 497 16.08 9.14 14.96
N VAL A 498 16.56 9.83 16.01
CA VAL A 498 17.02 11.24 15.89
C VAL A 498 18.09 11.35 14.78
N ASP A 499 18.97 10.38 14.63
CA ASP A 499 19.99 10.37 13.58
C ASP A 499 19.37 10.28 12.16
N ALA A 500 18.16 9.74 12.05
CA ALA A 500 17.43 9.72 10.78
C ALA A 500 16.99 11.12 10.33
N GLU A 501 16.86 12.06 11.25
CA GLU A 501 16.49 13.45 10.94
C GLU A 501 17.56 14.17 10.10
N GLY A 502 18.83 13.82 10.30
CA GLY A 502 19.96 14.33 9.51
C GLY A 502 20.11 13.68 8.14
N TRP A 503 19.48 12.50 7.91
CA TRP A 503 19.63 11.80 6.66
C TRP A 503 18.91 12.52 5.52
N SER A 504 19.57 12.63 4.37
CA SER A 504 18.94 13.11 3.14
C SER A 504 19.46 12.31 1.95
N ARG A 505 18.54 11.97 1.06
CA ARG A 505 18.89 11.40 -0.24
C ARG A 505 19.50 12.48 -1.13
N THR A 506 20.34 12.07 -2.07
CA THR A 506 20.88 12.99 -3.09
C THR A 506 19.72 13.65 -3.86
N PRO A 507 19.63 14.99 -3.89
CA PRO A 507 18.53 15.68 -4.55
C PRO A 507 18.46 15.37 -6.05
N GLY A 508 17.25 15.30 -6.59
CA GLY A 508 16.99 15.40 -8.02
C GLY A 508 16.70 14.10 -8.77
N ARG A 509 16.79 12.93 -8.14
CA ARG A 509 16.42 11.65 -8.78
C ARG A 509 15.35 10.91 -7.97
N ARG A 510 14.28 10.48 -8.67
CA ARG A 510 13.43 9.38 -8.21
C ARG A 510 14.31 8.14 -8.07
N HIS A 511 14.27 7.47 -6.94
CA HIS A 511 15.07 6.27 -6.72
C HIS A 511 14.61 5.13 -7.64
N HIS A 512 13.34 4.80 -7.60
CA HIS A 512 12.70 3.76 -8.42
C HIS A 512 11.20 4.00 -8.52
N LEU A 513 10.53 3.29 -9.41
CA LEU A 513 9.08 3.18 -9.39
C LEU A 513 8.63 2.21 -8.28
N ILE A 514 7.41 2.39 -7.79
CA ILE A 514 6.77 1.43 -6.89
C ILE A 514 6.02 0.44 -7.78
N SER A 515 6.55 -0.77 -7.88
CA SER A 515 5.93 -1.81 -8.70
C SER A 515 4.57 -2.22 -8.12
N PRO A 516 3.57 -2.52 -8.97
CA PRO A 516 2.38 -3.25 -8.53
C PRO A 516 2.75 -4.56 -7.82
N VAL A 517 1.87 -5.05 -6.96
CA VAL A 517 2.10 -6.30 -6.18
C VAL A 517 2.29 -7.50 -7.09
#